data_bc7e3b39fed84ff95fa7b491106d5e0a
#
_entry.id   bc7e3b39fed84ff95fa7b491106d5e0a
#
_cell.length_a   1.000
_cell.length_b   1.000
_cell.length_c   1.000
_cell.angle_alpha   90.00
_cell.angle_beta   90.00
_cell.angle_gamma   90.00
#
_symmetry.space_group_name_H-M   'P 1'
#
loop_
_entity.id
_entity.type
_entity.pdbx_description
1 polymer ?
#
loop_
_entity_poly.entity_id
_entity_poly.type
_entity_poly.pdbx_seq_one_letter_code
_entity_poly.pdbx_strand_id
1 'polypeptide(L)'
;MERPVLPLQKFAWLVRAIRTFHQDPKIKETTGFTAALNRHLEEELKPATINRLESGSADFTIERCMAYEKVLGLDSLDLVDCYVYASRAQGHIPKTSSARVSEAAGAEVELLWRLAENESLTSPQWLRLAHLYRNRPDVLASPRIRECFLHRLLDRAGESFEKEERLVREVLITVGADVLPILRERLRTEPLRYFTTCEAAGFMTGEQSRQFLIDLALGMRDGAVTATLLEPLRRRLHADGVGPEGMQRQAPAFRDYALRVLDDTDEFFTAREEALSFLRWGRFALSPRERARMGEIREDLQQLRLVCGETYRRDLVAEVGERFARDLSASALAGPGTPLAVPGVRTFIHDGLFSAERVDRLTASVLVGPWQLSGVLGTSLGSVVSQSVDKNDYGVQRAAVRFLTKLTRPEALEPIRAMGWSQVRDDSVRLTIGWALGAGSQERDCALLRHLGQSATTTATRRVVALSAARLGAWPLLEDLAKTWDSVAAGEAQRLIGQQ
;
A
#
# COMPACT_ATOMS: atom_id res chain seq x y z
N MET A 1 19.73 13.41 18.88
CA MET A 1 18.56 13.17 18.02
C MET A 1 19.11 12.57 16.72
N GLU A 2 18.95 11.27 16.53
CA GLU A 2 19.29 10.63 15.25
C GLU A 2 18.42 11.24 14.16
N ARG A 3 19.03 11.60 13.02
CA ARG A 3 18.27 12.10 11.87
C ARG A 3 17.30 11.01 11.42
N PRO A 4 16.01 11.34 11.15
CA PRO A 4 15.08 10.36 10.61
C PRO A 4 15.66 9.79 9.32
N VAL A 5 15.83 8.47 9.26
CA VAL A 5 16.34 7.79 8.07
C VAL A 5 15.27 7.88 6.99
N LEU A 6 15.62 8.52 5.87
CA LEU A 6 14.69 8.76 4.75
C LEU A 6 14.22 7.44 4.11
N PRO A 7 12.99 7.38 3.56
CA PRO A 7 12.44 6.16 2.95
C PRO A 7 13.36 5.49 1.92
N LEU A 8 13.99 6.25 1.03
CA LEU A 8 14.93 5.70 0.05
C LEU A 8 16.23 5.17 0.67
N GLN A 9 16.67 5.71 1.79
CA GLN A 9 17.81 5.18 2.54
C GLN A 9 17.45 3.85 3.21
N LYS A 10 16.23 3.72 3.75
CA LYS A 10 15.70 2.47 4.29
C LYS A 10 15.61 1.40 3.19
N PHE A 11 15.16 1.78 2.00
CA PHE A 11 15.12 0.91 0.83
C PHE A 11 16.53 0.43 0.42
N ALA A 12 17.50 1.33 0.29
CA ALA A 12 18.88 1.00 -0.04
C ALA A 12 19.49 0.03 0.99
N TRP A 13 19.25 0.28 2.28
CA TRP A 13 19.66 -0.62 3.35
C TRP A 13 19.00 -2.01 3.21
N LEU A 14 17.70 -2.09 2.91
CA LEU A 14 17.00 -3.34 2.71
C LEU A 14 17.62 -4.15 1.57
N VAL A 15 17.83 -3.53 0.41
CA VAL A 15 18.43 -4.19 -0.75
C VAL A 15 19.79 -4.78 -0.42
N ARG A 16 20.62 -4.02 0.29
CA ARG A 16 21.91 -4.49 0.80
C ARG A 16 21.73 -5.67 1.77
N ALA A 17 20.78 -5.60 2.69
CA ALA A 17 20.51 -6.67 3.64
C ALA A 17 20.11 -7.96 2.92
N ILE A 18 19.18 -7.90 1.96
CA ILE A 18 18.75 -9.06 1.16
C ILE A 18 19.95 -9.70 0.45
N ARG A 19 20.81 -8.91 -0.20
CA ARG A 19 22.00 -9.42 -0.87
C ARG A 19 23.00 -10.08 0.10
N THR A 20 23.25 -9.46 1.24
CA THR A 20 24.22 -10.01 2.23
C THR A 20 23.70 -11.27 2.92
N PHE A 21 22.39 -11.48 2.94
CA PHE A 21 21.75 -12.71 3.44
C PHE A 21 21.58 -13.80 2.37
N HIS A 22 21.91 -13.51 1.10
CA HIS A 22 21.73 -14.49 0.02
C HIS A 22 22.52 -15.78 0.32
N GLN A 23 22.00 -16.94 -0.12
CA GLN A 23 22.64 -18.22 0.13
C GLN A 23 23.93 -18.41 -0.67
N ASP A 24 23.97 -17.93 -1.91
CA ASP A 24 25.15 -18.00 -2.79
C ASP A 24 26.26 -17.03 -2.33
N PRO A 25 27.46 -17.51 -1.93
CA PRO A 25 28.56 -16.65 -1.55
C PRO A 25 28.99 -15.64 -2.63
N LYS A 26 28.87 -16.02 -3.91
CA LYS A 26 29.22 -15.10 -5.03
C LYS A 26 28.28 -13.90 -5.08
N ILE A 27 27.04 -14.06 -4.70
CA ILE A 27 26.06 -12.96 -4.66
C ILE A 27 26.29 -12.07 -3.44
N LYS A 28 26.78 -12.63 -2.32
CA LYS A 28 27.16 -11.82 -1.15
C LYS A 28 28.31 -10.85 -1.46
N GLU A 29 29.22 -11.25 -2.32
CA GLU A 29 30.32 -10.41 -2.76
C GLU A 29 29.88 -9.41 -3.82
N THR A 30 30.23 -8.13 -3.63
CA THR A 30 29.82 -7.05 -4.54
C THR A 30 30.27 -7.29 -5.99
N THR A 31 31.47 -7.84 -6.18
CA THR A 31 32.02 -8.16 -7.51
C THR A 31 31.23 -9.25 -8.21
N GLY A 32 30.98 -10.37 -7.56
CA GLY A 32 30.20 -11.48 -8.10
C GLY A 32 28.76 -11.06 -8.39
N PHE A 33 28.17 -10.30 -7.47
CA PHE A 33 26.83 -9.74 -7.65
C PHE A 33 26.76 -8.77 -8.85
N THR A 34 27.75 -7.88 -9.00
CA THR A 34 27.82 -6.95 -10.14
C THR A 34 27.87 -7.70 -11.46
N ALA A 35 28.70 -8.76 -11.55
CA ALA A 35 28.79 -9.58 -12.75
C ALA A 35 27.47 -10.31 -13.08
N ALA A 36 26.73 -10.77 -12.05
CA ALA A 36 25.42 -11.37 -12.24
C ALA A 36 24.37 -10.33 -12.69
N LEU A 37 24.40 -9.14 -12.12
CA LEU A 37 23.45 -8.06 -12.40
C LEU A 37 23.59 -7.54 -13.84
N ASN A 38 24.84 -7.38 -14.33
CA ASN A 38 25.13 -6.89 -15.67
C ASN A 38 24.61 -7.81 -16.79
N ARG A 39 24.27 -9.07 -16.49
CA ARG A 39 23.61 -9.96 -17.47
C ARG A 39 22.14 -9.61 -17.70
N HIS A 40 21.56 -8.82 -16.83
CA HIS A 40 20.15 -8.45 -16.84
C HIS A 40 19.92 -6.95 -17.09
N LEU A 41 21.01 -6.20 -17.28
CA LEU A 41 20.96 -4.76 -17.56
C LEU A 41 21.57 -4.48 -18.95
N GLU A 42 21.05 -3.46 -19.60
CA GLU A 42 21.63 -2.93 -20.85
C GLU A 42 22.86 -2.06 -20.58
N GLU A 43 23.02 -1.59 -19.36
CA GLU A 43 24.18 -0.81 -18.89
C GLU A 43 25.17 -1.67 -18.10
N GLU A 44 26.45 -1.39 -18.23
CA GLU A 44 27.48 -2.04 -17.43
C GLU A 44 27.74 -1.26 -16.13
N LEU A 45 27.34 -1.85 -15.00
CA LEU A 45 27.61 -1.31 -13.67
C LEU A 45 28.98 -1.76 -13.17
N LYS A 46 29.60 -0.90 -12.32
CA LYS A 46 30.82 -1.21 -11.58
C LYS A 46 30.50 -1.54 -10.12
N PRO A 47 31.33 -2.34 -9.42
CA PRO A 47 31.11 -2.66 -7.99
C PRO A 47 30.96 -1.39 -7.11
N ALA A 48 31.68 -0.32 -7.44
CA ALA A 48 31.55 0.96 -6.75
C ALA A 48 30.14 1.57 -6.91
N THR A 49 29.49 1.35 -8.05
CA THR A 49 28.11 1.81 -8.27
C THR A 49 27.13 1.04 -7.39
N ILE A 50 27.30 -0.28 -7.26
CA ILE A 50 26.48 -1.11 -6.36
C ILE A 50 26.60 -0.61 -4.92
N ASN A 51 27.82 -0.37 -4.45
CA ASN A 51 28.05 0.17 -3.10
C ASN A 51 27.35 1.53 -2.89
N ARG A 52 27.35 2.40 -3.91
CA ARG A 52 26.65 3.70 -3.85
C ARG A 52 25.13 3.54 -3.85
N LEU A 53 24.57 2.61 -4.63
CA LEU A 53 23.15 2.29 -4.63
C LEU A 53 22.73 1.79 -3.23
N GLU A 54 23.43 0.80 -2.71
CA GLU A 54 23.13 0.16 -1.43
C GLU A 54 23.44 1.02 -0.19
N SER A 55 24.19 2.11 -0.36
CA SER A 55 24.38 3.13 0.69
C SER A 55 23.37 4.29 0.60
N GLY A 56 22.52 4.30 -0.44
CA GLY A 56 21.61 5.42 -0.71
C GLY A 56 22.30 6.67 -1.23
N SER A 57 23.57 6.57 -1.69
CA SER A 57 24.34 7.67 -2.29
C SER A 57 24.13 7.80 -3.80
N ALA A 58 23.45 6.84 -4.41
CA ALA A 58 23.01 6.87 -5.80
C ALA A 58 21.56 6.39 -5.89
N ASP A 59 20.89 6.83 -6.94
CA ASP A 59 19.49 6.50 -7.16
C ASP A 59 19.33 5.14 -7.86
N PHE A 60 18.36 4.36 -7.41
CA PHE A 60 17.86 3.22 -8.15
C PHE A 60 17.05 3.67 -9.36
N THR A 61 16.83 2.75 -10.29
CA THR A 61 15.83 2.83 -11.34
C THR A 61 14.95 1.59 -11.29
N ILE A 62 13.78 1.64 -11.92
CA ILE A 62 12.86 0.49 -11.97
C ILE A 62 13.56 -0.72 -12.59
N GLU A 63 14.33 -0.52 -13.67
CA GLU A 63 15.04 -1.59 -14.37
C GLU A 63 16.14 -2.20 -13.49
N ARG A 64 16.85 -1.38 -12.72
CA ARG A 64 17.83 -1.88 -11.75
C ARG A 64 17.16 -2.72 -10.67
N CYS A 65 16.01 -2.27 -10.14
CA CYS A 65 15.24 -3.06 -9.18
C CYS A 65 14.83 -4.40 -9.76
N MET A 66 14.31 -4.43 -10.98
CA MET A 66 13.95 -5.68 -11.69
C MET A 66 15.14 -6.62 -11.90
N ALA A 67 16.32 -6.07 -12.21
CA ALA A 67 17.54 -6.87 -12.34
C ALA A 67 18.00 -7.43 -10.99
N TYR A 68 17.90 -6.62 -9.91
CA TYR A 68 18.18 -7.09 -8.55
C TYR A 68 17.23 -8.22 -8.14
N GLU A 69 15.92 -8.12 -8.43
CA GLU A 69 14.94 -9.18 -8.16
C GLU A 69 15.35 -10.50 -8.80
N LYS A 70 15.71 -10.47 -10.08
CA LYS A 70 16.15 -11.67 -10.82
C LYS A 70 17.40 -12.31 -10.21
N VAL A 71 18.41 -11.51 -9.86
CA VAL A 71 19.68 -12.02 -9.32
C VAL A 71 19.50 -12.52 -7.88
N LEU A 72 18.63 -11.88 -7.10
CA LEU A 72 18.36 -12.23 -5.71
C LEU A 72 17.30 -13.33 -5.57
N GLY A 73 16.70 -13.79 -6.67
CA GLY A 73 15.65 -14.82 -6.63
C GLY A 73 14.38 -14.37 -5.91
N LEU A 74 14.07 -13.07 -5.99
CA LEU A 74 12.85 -12.50 -5.44
C LEU A 74 11.69 -12.63 -6.43
N ASP A 75 10.47 -12.54 -5.91
CA ASP A 75 9.31 -12.46 -6.78
C ASP A 75 9.34 -11.17 -7.62
N SER A 76 8.71 -11.25 -8.78
CA SER A 76 8.58 -10.08 -9.64
C SER A 76 7.85 -8.96 -8.90
N LEU A 77 8.35 -7.74 -9.02
CA LEU A 77 7.85 -6.50 -8.44
C LEU A 77 8.10 -6.31 -6.93
N ASP A 78 8.76 -7.22 -6.25
CA ASP A 78 9.05 -7.09 -4.83
C ASP A 78 9.87 -5.81 -4.52
N LEU A 79 10.99 -5.63 -5.20
CA LEU A 79 11.83 -4.43 -5.01
C LEU A 79 11.32 -3.23 -5.79
N VAL A 80 10.72 -3.45 -6.96
CA VAL A 80 10.11 -2.36 -7.75
C VAL A 80 9.03 -1.68 -6.94
N ASP A 81 8.14 -2.44 -6.31
CA ASP A 81 7.09 -1.91 -5.45
C ASP A 81 7.64 -1.10 -4.27
N CYS A 82 8.62 -1.66 -3.57
CA CYS A 82 9.31 -0.97 -2.48
C CYS A 82 9.97 0.34 -2.91
N TYR A 83 10.63 0.33 -4.07
CA TYR A 83 11.29 1.50 -4.63
C TYR A 83 10.29 2.59 -5.01
N VAL A 84 9.22 2.22 -5.72
CA VAL A 84 8.16 3.14 -6.12
C VAL A 84 7.53 3.78 -4.87
N TYR A 85 7.20 2.96 -3.87
CA TYR A 85 6.63 3.46 -2.63
C TYR A 85 7.58 4.40 -1.88
N ALA A 86 8.84 4.00 -1.68
CA ALA A 86 9.84 4.81 -0.98
C ALA A 86 10.11 6.15 -1.69
N SER A 87 10.17 6.13 -3.04
CA SER A 87 10.33 7.34 -3.84
C SER A 87 9.15 8.30 -3.63
N ARG A 88 7.92 7.80 -3.74
CA ARG A 88 6.71 8.61 -3.58
C ARG A 88 6.53 9.11 -2.15
N ALA A 89 6.85 8.30 -1.15
CA ALA A 89 6.83 8.70 0.26
C ALA A 89 7.81 9.85 0.55
N GLN A 90 8.90 9.95 -0.21
CA GLN A 90 9.89 11.03 -0.12
C GLN A 90 9.58 12.22 -1.06
N GLY A 91 8.49 12.16 -1.82
CA GLY A 91 8.09 13.20 -2.77
C GLY A 91 8.85 13.15 -4.11
N HIS A 92 9.54 12.04 -4.38
CA HIS A 92 10.28 11.86 -5.61
C HIS A 92 9.46 11.10 -6.66
N ILE A 93 9.78 11.35 -7.93
CA ILE A 93 9.27 10.53 -9.05
C ILE A 93 10.20 9.33 -9.19
N PRO A 94 9.68 8.08 -9.20
CA PRO A 94 10.50 6.90 -9.47
C PRO A 94 11.22 7.05 -10.81
N LYS A 95 12.52 6.77 -10.82
CA LYS A 95 13.33 6.88 -12.03
C LYS A 95 13.22 5.60 -12.87
N THR A 96 13.06 5.79 -14.17
CA THR A 96 13.28 4.74 -15.17
C THR A 96 14.63 5.01 -15.85
N SER A 97 15.32 3.97 -16.30
CA SER A 97 16.47 4.20 -17.16
C SER A 97 15.98 4.86 -18.45
N SER A 98 16.49 6.06 -18.72
CA SER A 98 16.21 6.80 -19.94
C SER A 98 16.85 6.13 -21.19
N ALA A 99 17.38 4.91 -21.01
CA ALA A 99 17.97 4.13 -22.06
C ALA A 99 16.96 3.88 -23.17
N ARG A 100 17.01 4.75 -24.16
CA ARG A 100 16.63 4.47 -25.54
C ARG A 100 15.19 4.04 -25.82
N VAL A 101 14.25 4.92 -25.45
CA VAL A 101 12.90 4.90 -26.05
C VAL A 101 12.97 4.97 -27.60
N SER A 102 14.11 5.33 -28.19
CA SER A 102 14.23 5.54 -29.65
C SER A 102 14.50 4.29 -30.48
N GLU A 103 15.08 3.22 -29.92
CA GLU A 103 15.40 1.99 -30.68
C GLU A 103 14.36 0.87 -30.53
N ALA A 104 13.45 0.98 -29.60
CA ALA A 104 12.46 -0.05 -29.26
C ALA A 104 11.08 0.14 -29.90
N ALA A 105 10.93 1.00 -30.89
CA ALA A 105 9.63 1.30 -31.52
C ALA A 105 8.88 0.03 -32.03
N GLY A 106 9.60 -1.02 -32.45
CA GLY A 106 9.00 -2.27 -32.85
C GLY A 106 8.37 -3.07 -31.70
N ALA A 107 9.06 -3.16 -30.56
CA ALA A 107 8.56 -3.88 -29.39
C ALA A 107 7.36 -3.18 -28.74
N GLU A 108 7.29 -1.89 -28.84
CA GLU A 108 6.19 -1.07 -28.32
C GLU A 108 4.94 -1.18 -29.19
N VAL A 109 5.10 -1.23 -30.52
CA VAL A 109 4.02 -1.52 -31.46
C VAL A 109 3.45 -2.93 -31.19
N GLU A 110 4.29 -3.92 -30.93
CA GLU A 110 3.86 -5.26 -30.53
C GLU A 110 2.99 -5.23 -29.26
N LEU A 111 3.39 -4.45 -28.24
CA LEU A 111 2.59 -4.31 -27.02
C LEU A 111 1.23 -3.67 -27.28
N LEU A 112 1.14 -2.72 -28.20
CA LEU A 112 -0.14 -2.12 -28.63
C LEU A 112 -1.03 -3.12 -29.37
N TRP A 113 -0.45 -3.98 -30.22
CA TRP A 113 -1.18 -5.06 -30.88
C TRP A 113 -1.72 -6.07 -29.86
N ARG A 114 -0.90 -6.53 -28.93
CA ARG A 114 -1.31 -7.43 -27.86
C ARG A 114 -2.44 -6.82 -27.01
N LEU A 115 -2.34 -5.52 -26.70
CA LEU A 115 -3.39 -4.80 -26.03
C LEU A 115 -4.70 -4.80 -26.82
N ALA A 116 -4.63 -4.56 -28.14
CA ALA A 116 -5.80 -4.55 -29.03
C ALA A 116 -6.45 -5.94 -29.17
N GLU A 117 -5.64 -7.00 -29.12
CA GLU A 117 -6.09 -8.40 -29.19
C GLU A 117 -6.55 -8.99 -27.86
N ASN A 118 -6.69 -8.15 -26.84
CA ASN A 118 -7.11 -8.58 -25.51
C ASN A 118 -6.11 -9.47 -24.74
N GLU A 119 -4.86 -9.50 -25.13
CA GLU A 119 -3.86 -10.22 -24.37
C GLU A 119 -3.55 -9.53 -23.04
N SER A 120 -3.23 -10.34 -22.03
CA SER A 120 -2.80 -9.83 -20.72
C SER A 120 -1.38 -9.27 -20.82
N LEU A 121 -1.21 -8.03 -20.35
CA LEU A 121 0.10 -7.39 -20.23
C LEU A 121 0.59 -7.48 -18.80
N THR A 122 1.90 -7.67 -18.64
CA THR A 122 2.55 -7.56 -17.33
C THR A 122 2.62 -6.10 -16.89
N SER A 123 2.72 -5.87 -15.60
CA SER A 123 2.79 -4.51 -15.05
C SER A 123 3.98 -3.68 -15.56
N PRO A 124 5.19 -4.23 -15.79
CA PRO A 124 6.26 -3.52 -16.49
C PRO A 124 5.92 -3.13 -17.93
N GLN A 125 5.18 -3.98 -18.65
CA GLN A 125 4.72 -3.65 -20.02
C GLN A 125 3.71 -2.50 -20.00
N TRP A 126 2.81 -2.48 -19.04
CA TRP A 126 1.90 -1.35 -18.81
C TRP A 126 2.66 -0.04 -18.55
N LEU A 127 3.71 -0.08 -17.75
CA LEU A 127 4.53 1.11 -17.48
C LEU A 127 5.24 1.61 -18.74
N ARG A 128 5.76 0.71 -19.58
CA ARG A 128 6.36 1.08 -20.88
C ARG A 128 5.32 1.74 -21.79
N LEU A 129 4.11 1.21 -21.88
CA LEU A 129 3.03 1.82 -22.66
C LEU A 129 2.62 3.19 -22.11
N ALA A 130 2.61 3.38 -20.78
CA ALA A 130 2.33 4.69 -20.19
C ALA A 130 3.40 5.73 -20.54
N HIS A 131 4.67 5.35 -20.51
CA HIS A 131 5.74 6.23 -20.96
C HIS A 131 5.65 6.55 -22.46
N LEU A 132 5.30 5.56 -23.30
CA LEU A 132 5.02 5.79 -24.70
C LEU A 132 3.86 6.77 -24.91
N TYR A 133 2.77 6.54 -24.21
CA TYR A 133 1.58 7.41 -24.21
C TYR A 133 1.94 8.87 -23.90
N ARG A 134 2.78 9.07 -22.89
CA ARG A 134 3.19 10.40 -22.44
C ARG A 134 4.19 11.08 -23.37
N ASN A 135 5.19 10.33 -23.85
CA ASN A 135 6.33 10.88 -24.57
C ASN A 135 6.20 10.84 -26.09
N ARG A 136 5.36 9.96 -26.59
CA ARG A 136 5.12 9.74 -28.02
C ARG A 136 3.62 9.67 -28.34
N PRO A 137 2.86 10.76 -28.11
CA PRO A 137 1.43 10.78 -28.37
C PRO A 137 1.07 10.53 -29.85
N ASP A 138 2.03 10.73 -30.76
CA ASP A 138 1.93 10.41 -32.19
C ASP A 138 1.71 8.90 -32.45
N VAL A 139 2.32 8.03 -31.67
CA VAL A 139 2.18 6.56 -31.80
C VAL A 139 0.78 6.11 -31.38
N LEU A 140 0.18 6.81 -30.43
CA LEU A 140 -1.20 6.58 -29.95
C LEU A 140 -2.19 7.60 -30.54
N ALA A 141 -1.91 8.08 -31.77
CA ALA A 141 -2.71 9.12 -32.41
C ALA A 141 -4.16 8.68 -32.74
N SER A 142 -4.41 7.37 -32.86
CA SER A 142 -5.77 6.86 -33.05
C SER A 142 -6.59 7.04 -31.76
N PRO A 143 -7.68 7.83 -31.77
CA PRO A 143 -8.54 8.02 -30.61
C PRO A 143 -9.08 6.69 -30.05
N ARG A 144 -9.39 5.74 -30.95
CA ARG A 144 -9.89 4.41 -30.57
C ARG A 144 -8.86 3.59 -29.79
N ILE A 145 -7.59 3.59 -30.22
CA ILE A 145 -6.52 2.88 -29.52
C ILE A 145 -6.26 3.53 -28.17
N ARG A 146 -6.24 4.86 -28.13
CA ARG A 146 -6.06 5.63 -26.92
C ARG A 146 -7.17 5.33 -25.89
N GLU A 147 -8.42 5.36 -26.30
CA GLU A 147 -9.57 5.05 -25.46
C GLU A 147 -9.52 3.60 -24.96
N CYS A 148 -9.23 2.65 -25.85
CA CYS A 148 -9.03 1.24 -25.48
C CYS A 148 -7.94 1.09 -24.41
N PHE A 149 -6.80 1.75 -24.58
CA PHE A 149 -5.71 1.72 -23.60
C PHE A 149 -6.14 2.24 -22.23
N LEU A 150 -6.84 3.39 -22.17
CA LEU A 150 -7.28 3.99 -20.93
C LEU A 150 -8.32 3.13 -20.18
N HIS A 151 -9.28 2.57 -20.91
CA HIS A 151 -10.29 1.66 -20.33
C HIS A 151 -9.64 0.40 -19.76
N ARG A 152 -8.77 -0.25 -20.54
CA ARG A 152 -8.05 -1.43 -20.13
C ARG A 152 -7.13 -1.21 -18.92
N LEU A 153 -6.44 -0.06 -18.91
CA LEU A 153 -5.63 0.32 -17.76
C LEU A 153 -6.47 0.45 -16.48
N LEU A 154 -7.67 1.02 -16.58
CA LEU A 154 -8.57 1.12 -15.44
C LEU A 154 -9.15 -0.23 -15.05
N ASP A 155 -9.53 -1.10 -15.99
CA ASP A 155 -9.95 -2.46 -15.69
C ASP A 155 -8.86 -3.20 -14.92
N ARG A 156 -7.59 -3.09 -15.37
CA ARG A 156 -6.44 -3.63 -14.64
C ARG A 156 -6.27 -3.01 -13.25
N ALA A 157 -6.51 -1.71 -13.10
CA ALA A 157 -6.44 -1.05 -11.79
C ALA A 157 -7.52 -1.57 -10.82
N GLY A 158 -8.71 -1.87 -11.32
CA GLY A 158 -9.78 -2.45 -10.52
C GLY A 158 -9.57 -3.93 -10.14
N GLU A 159 -8.70 -4.65 -10.86
CA GLU A 159 -8.36 -6.04 -10.62
C GLU A 159 -7.08 -6.22 -9.79
N SER A 160 -6.18 -5.22 -9.83
CA SER A 160 -4.89 -5.29 -9.17
C SER A 160 -5.01 -5.19 -7.64
N PHE A 161 -4.09 -5.84 -6.94
CA PHE A 161 -4.04 -5.86 -5.50
C PHE A 161 -2.60 -5.75 -4.98
N GLU A 162 -2.42 -5.10 -3.83
CA GLU A 162 -1.14 -4.99 -3.12
C GLU A 162 0.00 -4.39 -3.97
N LYS A 163 1.08 -5.17 -4.19
CA LYS A 163 2.26 -4.72 -4.94
C LYS A 163 1.94 -4.38 -6.40
N GLU A 164 1.03 -5.12 -7.00
CA GLU A 164 0.60 -4.82 -8.36
C GLU A 164 -0.23 -3.54 -8.43
N GLU A 165 -1.12 -3.31 -7.46
CA GLU A 165 -1.89 -2.08 -7.35
C GLU A 165 -1.00 -0.83 -7.32
N ARG A 166 0.11 -0.89 -6.57
CA ARG A 166 1.03 0.25 -6.48
C ARG A 166 1.75 0.55 -7.80
N LEU A 167 2.12 -0.48 -8.55
CA LEU A 167 2.72 -0.27 -9.86
C LEU A 167 1.69 0.21 -10.89
N VAL A 168 0.48 -0.32 -10.89
CA VAL A 168 -0.61 0.16 -11.75
C VAL A 168 -0.96 1.61 -11.42
N ARG A 169 -0.92 2.00 -10.15
CA ARG A 169 -1.04 3.40 -9.74
C ARG A 169 0.06 4.28 -10.34
N GLU A 170 1.31 3.80 -10.39
CA GLU A 170 2.39 4.53 -11.05
C GLU A 170 2.18 4.67 -12.56
N VAL A 171 1.62 3.64 -13.20
CA VAL A 171 1.19 3.69 -14.60
C VAL A 171 0.14 4.80 -14.81
N LEU A 172 -0.88 4.85 -13.96
CA LEU A 172 -1.93 5.88 -14.00
C LEU A 172 -1.37 7.29 -13.81
N ILE A 173 -0.46 7.47 -12.85
CA ILE A 173 0.23 8.75 -12.62
C ILE A 173 1.03 9.17 -13.85
N THR A 174 1.68 8.23 -14.52
CA THR A 174 2.48 8.47 -15.72
C THR A 174 1.59 8.89 -16.90
N VAL A 175 0.44 8.24 -17.09
CA VAL A 175 -0.56 8.61 -18.09
C VAL A 175 -1.12 10.01 -17.82
N GLY A 176 -1.37 10.33 -16.55
CA GLY A 176 -1.82 11.65 -16.13
C GLY A 176 -3.34 11.86 -16.19
N ALA A 177 -3.76 13.09 -16.43
CA ALA A 177 -5.14 13.53 -16.24
C ALA A 177 -6.16 12.92 -17.22
N ASP A 178 -5.72 12.38 -18.34
CA ASP A 178 -6.60 11.83 -19.38
C ASP A 178 -7.44 10.63 -18.89
N VAL A 179 -6.99 9.93 -17.85
CA VAL A 179 -7.72 8.83 -17.25
C VAL A 179 -8.84 9.28 -16.31
N LEU A 180 -8.81 10.51 -15.81
CA LEU A 180 -9.69 10.98 -14.74
C LEU A 180 -11.19 11.00 -15.10
N PRO A 181 -11.63 11.36 -16.34
CA PRO A 181 -13.03 11.28 -16.71
C PRO A 181 -13.60 9.85 -16.60
N ILE A 182 -12.84 8.86 -17.10
CA ILE A 182 -13.25 7.45 -17.08
C ILE A 182 -13.22 6.93 -15.64
N LEU A 183 -12.19 7.28 -14.85
CA LEU A 183 -12.11 6.93 -13.44
C LEU A 183 -13.31 7.47 -12.64
N ARG A 184 -13.75 8.70 -12.92
CA ARG A 184 -14.93 9.29 -12.28
C ARG A 184 -16.17 8.44 -12.52
N GLU A 185 -16.38 7.96 -13.73
CA GLU A 185 -17.52 7.11 -14.06
C GLU A 185 -17.42 5.76 -13.37
N ARG A 186 -16.24 5.13 -13.38
CA ARG A 186 -15.98 3.87 -12.68
C ARG A 186 -16.22 3.99 -11.16
N LEU A 187 -15.81 5.09 -10.55
CA LEU A 187 -16.05 5.33 -9.12
C LEU A 187 -17.53 5.51 -8.77
N ARG A 188 -18.34 6.04 -9.70
CA ARG A 188 -19.78 6.16 -9.50
C ARG A 188 -20.50 4.81 -9.59
N THR A 189 -20.04 3.93 -10.49
CA THR A 189 -20.67 2.63 -10.73
C THR A 189 -20.13 1.55 -9.81
N GLU A 190 -18.83 1.56 -9.52
CA GLU A 190 -18.12 0.51 -8.79
C GLU A 190 -17.15 1.09 -7.74
N PRO A 191 -17.64 1.84 -6.73
CA PRO A 191 -16.77 2.57 -5.80
C PRO A 191 -15.76 1.68 -5.08
N LEU A 192 -16.15 0.49 -4.60
CA LEU A 192 -15.25 -0.43 -3.91
C LEU A 192 -14.13 -0.99 -4.77
N ARG A 193 -14.35 -1.10 -6.07
CA ARG A 193 -13.35 -1.62 -6.99
C ARG A 193 -12.25 -0.60 -7.29
N TYR A 194 -12.61 0.70 -7.27
CA TYR A 194 -11.73 1.77 -7.74
C TYR A 194 -11.31 2.77 -6.66
N PHE A 195 -11.74 2.62 -5.40
CA PHE A 195 -11.47 3.64 -4.37
C PHE A 195 -9.97 3.88 -4.13
N THR A 196 -9.13 2.84 -4.15
CA THR A 196 -7.67 2.98 -3.98
C THR A 196 -7.01 3.67 -5.17
N THR A 197 -7.62 3.59 -6.35
CA THR A 197 -7.14 4.24 -7.57
C THR A 197 -7.18 5.77 -7.47
N CYS A 198 -8.04 6.34 -6.61
CA CYS A 198 -8.09 7.77 -6.34
C CYS A 198 -6.75 8.34 -5.83
N GLU A 199 -5.94 7.52 -5.17
CA GLU A 199 -4.62 7.95 -4.68
C GLU A 199 -3.70 8.42 -5.83
N ALA A 200 -3.86 7.87 -7.03
CA ALA A 200 -3.09 8.28 -8.20
C ALA A 200 -3.29 9.77 -8.52
N ALA A 201 -4.53 10.26 -8.42
CA ALA A 201 -4.85 11.65 -8.71
C ALA A 201 -4.10 12.64 -7.79
N GLY A 202 -3.80 12.25 -6.54
CA GLY A 202 -3.01 13.07 -5.62
C GLY A 202 -1.56 13.32 -6.06
N PHE A 203 -1.03 12.47 -6.93
CA PHE A 203 0.31 12.57 -7.48
C PHE A 203 0.35 13.15 -8.90
N MET A 204 -0.77 13.18 -9.62
CA MET A 204 -0.85 13.78 -10.93
C MET A 204 -0.74 15.31 -10.83
N THR A 205 -0.10 15.93 -11.78
CA THR A 205 0.08 17.38 -11.82
C THR A 205 -1.06 18.06 -12.58
N GLY A 206 -1.34 19.32 -12.26
CA GLY A 206 -2.26 20.18 -13.01
C GLY A 206 -3.64 20.36 -12.37
N GLU A 207 -4.36 21.34 -12.90
CA GLU A 207 -5.65 21.79 -12.42
C GLU A 207 -6.74 20.71 -12.49
N GLN A 208 -6.72 19.90 -13.57
CA GLN A 208 -7.71 18.84 -13.79
C GLN A 208 -7.70 17.81 -12.66
N SER A 209 -6.51 17.42 -12.18
CA SER A 209 -6.36 16.47 -11.08
C SER A 209 -6.86 17.07 -9.77
N ARG A 210 -6.55 18.34 -9.51
CA ARG A 210 -7.05 19.07 -8.33
C ARG A 210 -8.57 19.15 -8.35
N GLN A 211 -9.16 19.59 -9.47
CA GLN A 211 -10.61 19.73 -9.60
C GLN A 211 -11.32 18.37 -9.49
N PHE A 212 -10.74 17.31 -10.05
CA PHE A 212 -11.25 15.94 -9.92
C PHE A 212 -11.37 15.52 -8.45
N LEU A 213 -10.31 15.73 -7.64
CA LEU A 213 -10.33 15.39 -6.22
C LEU A 213 -11.33 16.22 -5.41
N ILE A 214 -11.44 17.51 -5.75
CA ILE A 214 -12.42 18.42 -5.14
C ILE A 214 -13.85 17.94 -5.44
N ASP A 215 -14.16 17.69 -6.70
CA ASP A 215 -15.48 17.24 -7.13
C ASP A 215 -15.88 15.90 -6.48
N LEU A 216 -14.92 14.96 -6.37
CA LEU A 216 -15.18 13.71 -5.68
C LEU A 216 -15.45 13.92 -4.19
N ALA A 217 -14.62 14.71 -3.50
CA ALA A 217 -14.78 14.99 -2.08
C ALA A 217 -16.12 15.66 -1.76
N LEU A 218 -16.59 16.55 -2.62
CA LEU A 218 -17.84 17.27 -2.41
C LEU A 218 -19.08 16.53 -2.95
N GLY A 219 -18.91 15.69 -3.97
CA GLY A 219 -20.02 15.04 -4.68
C GLY A 219 -20.28 13.58 -4.31
N MET A 220 -19.28 12.84 -3.84
CA MET A 220 -19.45 11.42 -3.47
C MET A 220 -19.71 11.26 -1.98
N ARG A 221 -20.57 10.28 -1.67
CA ARG A 221 -20.94 9.93 -0.28
C ARG A 221 -20.58 8.49 0.05
N ASP A 222 -19.86 7.80 -0.81
CA ASP A 222 -19.42 6.44 -0.55
C ASP A 222 -18.26 6.42 0.45
N GLY A 223 -18.41 5.68 1.54
CA GLY A 223 -17.46 5.64 2.63
C GLY A 223 -16.07 5.13 2.23
N ALA A 224 -15.98 4.15 1.32
CA ALA A 224 -14.69 3.65 0.86
C ALA A 224 -13.94 4.70 0.04
N VAL A 225 -14.61 5.43 -0.86
CA VAL A 225 -14.03 6.52 -1.63
C VAL A 225 -13.63 7.66 -0.70
N THR A 226 -14.50 8.02 0.23
CA THR A 226 -14.24 9.05 1.24
C THR A 226 -12.98 8.77 2.05
N ALA A 227 -12.80 7.51 2.46
CA ALA A 227 -11.64 7.08 3.23
C ALA A 227 -10.29 7.32 2.53
N THR A 228 -10.28 7.35 1.21
CA THR A 228 -9.05 7.46 0.41
C THR A 228 -8.84 8.82 -0.22
N LEU A 229 -9.80 9.74 -0.12
CA LEU A 229 -9.74 11.04 -0.81
C LEU A 229 -8.97 12.13 -0.06
N LEU A 230 -9.06 12.17 1.27
CA LEU A 230 -8.55 13.31 2.04
C LEU A 230 -7.03 13.47 1.95
N GLU A 231 -6.29 12.38 1.96
CA GLU A 231 -4.84 12.43 1.86
C GLU A 231 -4.37 12.83 0.44
N PRO A 232 -4.86 12.23 -0.66
CA PRO A 232 -4.58 12.69 -2.02
C PRO A 232 -4.94 14.15 -2.25
N LEU A 233 -6.08 14.61 -1.75
CA LEU A 233 -6.51 16.00 -1.84
C LEU A 233 -5.53 16.93 -1.10
N ARG A 234 -5.17 16.61 0.14
CA ARG A 234 -4.19 17.36 0.93
C ARG A 234 -2.86 17.44 0.21
N ARG A 235 -2.38 16.32 -0.32
CA ARG A 235 -1.11 16.23 -1.06
C ARG A 235 -1.13 17.11 -2.30
N ARG A 236 -2.23 17.06 -3.07
CA ARG A 236 -2.37 17.83 -4.28
C ARG A 236 -2.42 19.35 -3.98
N LEU A 237 -3.22 19.75 -3.00
CA LEU A 237 -3.29 21.14 -2.57
C LEU A 237 -1.93 21.67 -2.09
N HIS A 238 -1.21 20.87 -1.31
CA HIS A 238 0.14 21.24 -0.85
C HIS A 238 1.12 21.38 -2.02
N ALA A 239 1.09 20.46 -2.98
CA ALA A 239 1.96 20.48 -4.16
C ALA A 239 1.66 21.69 -5.09
N ASP A 240 0.42 22.18 -5.10
CA ASP A 240 0.02 23.41 -5.83
C ASP A 240 0.33 24.70 -5.06
N GLY A 241 0.98 24.62 -3.91
CA GLY A 241 1.25 25.79 -3.07
C GLY A 241 0.02 26.36 -2.37
N VAL A 242 -1.09 25.63 -2.38
CA VAL A 242 -2.32 26.05 -1.67
C VAL A 242 -2.12 25.74 -0.18
N GLY A 243 -1.65 26.74 0.55
CA GLY A 243 -1.52 26.67 2.01
C GLY A 243 -2.88 26.76 2.71
N PRO A 244 -2.88 26.64 4.06
CA PRO A 244 -4.10 26.76 4.88
C PRO A 244 -4.90 28.04 4.59
N GLU A 245 -4.23 29.16 4.28
CA GLU A 245 -4.87 30.43 3.99
C GLU A 245 -5.59 30.46 2.61
N GLY A 246 -5.02 29.75 1.61
CA GLY A 246 -5.65 29.60 0.28
C GLY A 246 -6.89 28.70 0.33
N MET A 247 -6.92 27.78 1.28
CA MET A 247 -8.08 26.90 1.53
C MET A 247 -9.28 27.66 2.10
N GLN A 248 -9.11 28.81 2.74
CA GLN A 248 -10.19 29.52 3.43
C GLN A 248 -11.35 29.93 2.51
N ARG A 249 -11.12 30.08 1.21
CA ARG A 249 -12.20 30.41 0.24
C ARG A 249 -13.12 29.21 -0.06
N GLN A 250 -12.62 28.00 0.02
CA GLN A 250 -13.38 26.74 -0.13
C GLN A 250 -13.61 26.05 1.23
N ALA A 251 -13.18 26.70 2.30
CA ALA A 251 -13.06 26.19 3.64
C ALA A 251 -14.32 25.54 4.22
N PRO A 252 -15.53 26.12 4.10
CA PRO A 252 -16.70 25.54 4.78
C PRO A 252 -17.02 24.13 4.27
N ALA A 253 -17.00 23.93 2.93
CA ALA A 253 -17.38 22.66 2.33
C ALA A 253 -16.37 21.53 2.69
N PHE A 254 -15.07 21.82 2.67
CA PHE A 254 -14.05 20.83 3.04
C PHE A 254 -14.01 20.56 4.53
N ARG A 255 -14.19 21.58 5.35
CA ARG A 255 -14.35 21.43 6.80
C ARG A 255 -15.52 20.51 7.10
N ASP A 256 -16.68 20.79 6.55
CA ASP A 256 -17.91 20.05 6.79
C ASP A 256 -17.80 18.61 6.25
N TYR A 257 -17.09 18.41 5.14
CA TYR A 257 -16.76 17.08 4.64
C TYR A 257 -15.88 16.31 5.63
N ALA A 258 -14.78 16.90 6.08
CA ALA A 258 -13.86 16.23 7.02
C ALA A 258 -14.53 15.97 8.38
N LEU A 259 -15.38 16.87 8.86
CA LEU A 259 -16.15 16.66 10.09
C LEU A 259 -17.16 15.52 9.94
N ARG A 260 -17.85 15.39 8.82
CA ARG A 260 -18.76 14.26 8.55
C ARG A 260 -18.00 12.94 8.58
N VAL A 261 -16.85 12.85 7.91
CA VAL A 261 -15.98 11.66 7.94
C VAL A 261 -15.55 11.32 9.35
N LEU A 262 -15.26 12.35 10.15
CA LEU A 262 -14.83 12.16 11.53
C LEU A 262 -15.94 11.62 12.43
N ASP A 263 -17.18 12.04 12.20
CA ASP A 263 -18.35 11.66 12.98
C ASP A 263 -18.96 10.32 12.57
N ASP A 264 -18.65 9.83 11.37
CA ASP A 264 -19.17 8.56 10.88
C ASP A 264 -18.44 7.39 11.56
N THR A 265 -19.16 6.67 12.41
CA THR A 265 -18.63 5.51 13.15
C THR A 265 -18.54 4.26 12.26
N ASP A 266 -19.28 4.22 11.16
CA ASP A 266 -19.23 3.14 10.17
C ASP A 266 -18.10 3.33 9.13
N GLU A 267 -17.45 4.51 9.16
CA GLU A 267 -16.33 4.80 8.29
C GLU A 267 -15.08 3.98 8.61
N PHE A 268 -14.29 3.77 7.58
CA PHE A 268 -12.98 3.18 7.73
C PHE A 268 -12.14 3.98 8.75
N PHE A 269 -11.54 3.30 9.70
CA PHE A 269 -10.72 3.94 10.75
C PHE A 269 -9.63 4.86 10.16
N THR A 270 -9.02 4.47 9.03
CA THR A 270 -8.05 5.30 8.32
C THR A 270 -8.65 6.60 7.80
N ALA A 271 -9.93 6.63 7.42
CA ALA A 271 -10.62 7.84 7.00
C ALA A 271 -10.70 8.86 8.14
N ARG A 272 -11.01 8.40 9.34
CA ARG A 272 -11.07 9.28 10.53
C ARG A 272 -9.69 9.84 10.91
N GLU A 273 -8.62 9.03 10.80
CA GLU A 273 -7.23 9.51 10.99
C GLU A 273 -6.87 10.59 9.96
N GLU A 274 -7.23 10.38 8.69
CA GLU A 274 -6.98 11.35 7.62
C GLU A 274 -7.84 12.62 7.78
N ALA A 275 -9.08 12.48 8.23
CA ALA A 275 -9.94 13.63 8.52
C ALA A 275 -9.34 14.52 9.62
N LEU A 276 -8.85 13.91 10.72
CA LEU A 276 -8.12 14.64 11.76
C LEU A 276 -6.87 15.34 11.21
N SER A 277 -6.08 14.63 10.40
CA SER A 277 -4.87 15.18 9.80
C SER A 277 -5.19 16.33 8.86
N PHE A 278 -6.26 16.20 8.07
CA PHE A 278 -6.73 17.23 7.14
C PHE A 278 -7.25 18.48 7.88
N LEU A 279 -8.06 18.31 8.90
CA LEU A 279 -8.57 19.43 9.73
C LEU A 279 -7.44 20.20 10.42
N ARG A 280 -6.41 19.50 10.89
CA ARG A 280 -5.22 20.12 11.50
C ARG A 280 -4.39 20.88 10.47
N TRP A 281 -4.13 20.26 9.32
CA TRP A 281 -3.36 20.87 8.24
C TRP A 281 -4.06 22.13 7.71
N GLY A 282 -5.37 22.07 7.49
CA GLY A 282 -6.18 23.17 6.96
C GLY A 282 -6.39 24.33 7.95
N ARG A 283 -6.01 24.16 9.23
CA ARG A 283 -6.22 25.17 10.29
C ARG A 283 -7.63 25.76 10.31
N PHE A 284 -8.63 24.92 10.07
CA PHE A 284 -10.02 25.35 10.00
C PHE A 284 -10.48 25.95 11.34
N ALA A 285 -11.32 27.01 11.23
CA ALA A 285 -12.00 27.57 12.40
C ALA A 285 -13.06 26.56 12.87
N LEU A 286 -12.84 25.99 14.05
CA LEU A 286 -13.72 25.01 14.67
C LEU A 286 -14.41 25.63 15.88
N SER A 287 -15.70 25.34 16.04
CA SER A 287 -16.46 25.68 17.24
C SER A 287 -15.90 24.96 18.49
N PRO A 288 -16.20 25.44 19.70
CA PRO A 288 -15.79 24.74 20.93
C PRO A 288 -16.28 23.27 20.98
N ARG A 289 -17.51 23.01 20.49
CA ARG A 289 -18.09 21.66 20.43
C ARG A 289 -17.32 20.75 19.46
N GLU A 290 -16.99 21.23 18.28
CA GLU A 290 -16.22 20.48 17.27
C GLU A 290 -14.81 20.19 17.78
N ARG A 291 -14.17 21.14 18.48
CA ARG A 291 -12.86 20.93 19.10
C ARG A 291 -12.90 19.88 20.22
N ALA A 292 -13.93 19.91 21.06
CA ALA A 292 -14.13 18.90 22.09
C ALA A 292 -14.30 17.50 21.44
N ARG A 293 -15.16 17.41 20.43
CA ARG A 293 -15.37 16.16 19.69
C ARG A 293 -14.09 15.64 19.00
N MET A 294 -13.31 16.53 18.39
CA MET A 294 -11.99 16.15 17.85
C MET A 294 -11.03 15.68 18.93
N GLY A 295 -11.12 16.26 20.14
CA GLY A 295 -10.36 15.83 21.32
C GLY A 295 -10.70 14.40 21.71
N GLU A 296 -11.99 14.08 21.85
CA GLU A 296 -12.48 12.74 22.15
C GLU A 296 -12.01 11.71 21.11
N ILE A 297 -12.24 11.98 19.84
CA ILE A 297 -11.82 11.08 18.76
C ILE A 297 -10.29 10.98 18.70
N ARG A 298 -9.57 12.07 18.95
CA ARG A 298 -8.12 12.05 19.05
C ARG A 298 -7.66 11.21 20.23
N GLU A 299 -8.33 11.26 21.37
CA GLU A 299 -8.06 10.41 22.52
C GLU A 299 -8.34 8.95 22.21
N ASP A 300 -9.44 8.62 21.56
CA ASP A 300 -9.73 7.27 21.07
C ASP A 300 -8.64 6.78 20.10
N LEU A 301 -8.24 7.62 19.16
CA LEU A 301 -7.14 7.33 18.24
C LEU A 301 -5.77 7.35 18.91
N GLN A 302 -5.58 8.11 19.98
CA GLN A 302 -4.36 8.22 20.77
C GLN A 302 -4.32 7.24 21.93
N GLN A 303 -5.43 6.76 22.45
CA GLN A 303 -5.43 5.62 23.37
C GLN A 303 -4.76 4.41 22.74
N LEU A 304 -4.85 4.28 21.41
CA LEU A 304 -4.03 3.36 20.65
C LEU A 304 -2.51 3.62 20.75
N ARG A 305 -2.13 4.86 21.08
CA ARG A 305 -0.73 5.33 21.23
C ARG A 305 -0.33 5.52 22.69
N LEU A 306 -1.24 5.92 23.55
CA LEU A 306 -0.98 6.34 24.95
C LEU A 306 -1.05 5.18 25.94
N VAL A 307 -1.79 4.11 25.62
CA VAL A 307 -1.75 2.87 26.40
C VAL A 307 -0.34 2.29 26.43
N CYS A 308 0.46 2.59 25.40
CA CYS A 308 1.87 2.22 25.35
C CYS A 308 2.74 3.43 25.74
N GLY A 309 3.04 3.61 27.02
CA GLY A 309 4.11 4.52 27.46
C GLY A 309 5.42 4.24 26.72
N GLU A 310 6.32 5.25 26.67
CA GLU A 310 7.59 5.12 25.91
C GLU A 310 8.42 3.91 26.34
N THR A 311 8.43 3.58 27.62
CA THR A 311 9.08 2.39 28.18
C THR A 311 8.49 1.11 27.61
N TYR A 312 7.17 0.97 27.63
CA TYR A 312 6.48 -0.19 27.09
C TYR A 312 6.75 -0.39 25.59
N ARG A 313 6.82 0.68 24.79
CA ARG A 313 7.16 0.59 23.36
C ARG A 313 8.57 0.10 23.15
N ARG A 314 9.54 0.58 23.93
CA ARG A 314 10.91 0.10 23.86
C ARG A 314 11.02 -1.38 24.23
N ASP A 315 10.34 -1.77 25.31
CA ASP A 315 10.36 -3.15 25.79
C ASP A 315 9.72 -4.08 24.76
N LEU A 316 8.61 -3.70 24.17
CA LEU A 316 7.95 -4.48 23.12
C LEU A 316 8.80 -4.60 21.85
N VAL A 317 9.41 -3.50 21.39
CA VAL A 317 10.32 -3.53 20.22
C VAL A 317 11.54 -4.40 20.54
N ALA A 318 12.07 -4.33 21.76
CA ALA A 318 13.17 -5.17 22.20
C ALA A 318 12.76 -6.65 22.22
N GLU A 319 11.62 -6.97 22.81
CA GLU A 319 11.08 -8.33 22.88
C GLU A 319 10.87 -8.95 21.48
N VAL A 320 10.20 -8.22 20.58
CA VAL A 320 10.00 -8.69 19.19
C VAL A 320 11.34 -8.85 18.49
N GLY A 321 12.28 -7.90 18.67
CA GLY A 321 13.61 -7.97 18.09
C GLY A 321 14.44 -9.16 18.62
N GLU A 322 14.32 -9.50 19.90
CA GLU A 322 15.00 -10.66 20.51
C GLU A 322 14.38 -11.98 20.06
N ARG A 323 13.06 -12.05 19.94
CA ARG A 323 12.37 -13.21 19.36
C ARG A 323 12.81 -13.42 17.93
N PHE A 324 12.76 -12.34 17.12
CA PHE A 324 13.24 -12.38 15.74
C PHE A 324 14.68 -12.90 15.66
N ALA A 325 15.59 -12.42 16.50
CA ALA A 325 16.98 -12.86 16.52
C ALA A 325 17.11 -14.35 16.87
N ARG A 326 16.32 -14.86 17.82
CA ARG A 326 16.28 -16.30 18.20
C ARG A 326 15.72 -17.15 17.07
N ASP A 327 14.57 -16.76 16.51
CA ASP A 327 13.89 -17.49 15.45
C ASP A 327 14.76 -17.52 14.18
N LEU A 328 15.44 -16.41 13.90
CA LEU A 328 16.39 -16.31 12.80
C LEU A 328 17.59 -17.23 13.01
N SER A 329 18.16 -17.27 14.23
CA SER A 329 19.30 -18.14 14.54
C SER A 329 18.95 -19.64 14.45
N ALA A 330 17.69 -19.97 14.66
CA ALA A 330 17.19 -21.35 14.54
C ALA A 330 16.79 -21.69 13.08
N SER A 331 16.73 -20.71 12.20
CA SER A 331 16.31 -20.90 10.81
C SER A 331 17.49 -21.25 9.90
N ALA A 332 17.18 -21.91 8.77
CA ALA A 332 18.15 -22.14 7.70
C ALA A 332 18.69 -20.85 7.04
N LEU A 333 18.09 -19.71 7.37
CA LEU A 333 18.47 -18.39 6.88
C LEU A 333 19.58 -17.74 7.70
N ALA A 334 19.99 -18.33 8.84
CA ALA A 334 21.11 -17.82 9.64
C ALA A 334 22.42 -17.81 8.83
N GLY A 335 23.13 -16.69 8.88
CA GLY A 335 24.35 -16.52 8.11
C GLY A 335 25.21 -15.35 8.63
N PRO A 336 26.38 -15.11 8.00
CA PRO A 336 27.35 -14.09 8.45
C PRO A 336 26.77 -12.66 8.54
N GLY A 337 25.72 -12.35 7.78
CA GLY A 337 25.05 -11.04 7.81
C GLY A 337 23.99 -10.90 8.92
N THR A 338 23.65 -11.98 9.63
CA THR A 338 22.60 -11.99 10.66
C THR A 338 22.76 -10.89 11.72
N PRO A 339 23.96 -10.62 12.28
CA PRO A 339 24.13 -9.56 13.28
C PRO A 339 23.82 -8.15 12.78
N LEU A 340 24.00 -7.89 11.48
CA LEU A 340 23.76 -6.57 10.87
C LEU A 340 22.27 -6.29 10.64
N ALA A 341 21.47 -7.34 10.49
CA ALA A 341 20.04 -7.21 10.20
C ALA A 341 19.23 -6.83 11.45
N VAL A 342 19.59 -7.32 12.60
CA VAL A 342 18.81 -7.15 13.84
C VAL A 342 18.61 -5.69 14.24
N PRO A 343 19.63 -4.81 14.24
CA PRO A 343 19.40 -3.38 14.54
C PRO A 343 18.46 -2.70 13.57
N GLY A 344 18.61 -2.97 12.26
CA GLY A 344 17.72 -2.42 11.23
C GLY A 344 16.28 -2.90 11.40
N VAL A 345 16.09 -4.18 11.71
CA VAL A 345 14.75 -4.77 11.97
C VAL A 345 14.07 -4.08 13.14
N ARG A 346 14.79 -3.77 14.23
CA ARG A 346 14.22 -3.02 15.36
C ARG A 346 13.66 -1.67 14.93
N THR A 347 14.35 -0.98 14.02
CA THR A 347 13.86 0.30 13.45
C THR A 347 12.56 0.08 12.67
N PHE A 348 12.48 -0.95 11.82
CA PHE A 348 11.25 -1.26 11.09
C PHE A 348 10.11 -1.69 12.01
N ILE A 349 10.38 -2.47 13.05
CA ILE A 349 9.38 -2.85 14.05
C ILE A 349 8.87 -1.60 14.75
N HIS A 350 9.76 -0.73 15.22
CA HIS A 350 9.38 0.53 15.89
C HIS A 350 8.52 1.40 14.96
N ASP A 351 8.98 1.64 13.75
CA ASP A 351 8.28 2.51 12.80
C ASP A 351 6.92 1.90 12.41
N GLY A 352 6.88 0.60 12.12
CA GLY A 352 5.64 -0.08 11.72
C GLY A 352 4.57 -0.14 12.80
N LEU A 353 4.99 -0.30 14.06
CA LEU A 353 4.05 -0.37 15.19
C LEU A 353 3.70 1.01 15.77
N PHE A 354 4.70 1.89 15.93
CA PHE A 354 4.59 3.03 16.82
C PHE A 354 4.85 4.40 16.20
N SER A 355 5.30 4.50 14.93
CA SER A 355 5.48 5.82 14.33
C SER A 355 4.17 6.61 14.35
N ALA A 356 4.27 7.87 14.71
CA ALA A 356 3.15 8.81 14.65
C ALA A 356 2.71 9.04 13.18
N GLU A 357 3.67 9.00 12.27
CA GLU A 357 3.44 9.27 10.86
C GLU A 357 2.97 8.01 10.12
N ARG A 358 1.83 8.11 9.44
CA ARG A 358 1.31 7.01 8.61
C ARG A 358 2.31 6.56 7.56
N VAL A 359 3.01 7.51 6.93
CA VAL A 359 4.01 7.23 5.88
C VAL A 359 5.12 6.34 6.41
N ASP A 360 5.61 6.58 7.64
CA ASP A 360 6.66 5.74 8.23
C ASP A 360 6.15 4.32 8.52
N ARG A 361 4.92 4.21 9.07
CA ARG A 361 4.31 2.89 9.34
C ARG A 361 4.15 2.07 8.07
N LEU A 362 3.65 2.68 7.00
CA LEU A 362 3.50 2.01 5.70
C LEU A 362 4.86 1.72 5.06
N THR A 363 5.82 2.65 5.13
CA THR A 363 7.18 2.44 4.62
C THR A 363 7.82 1.22 5.29
N ALA A 364 7.74 1.13 6.61
CA ALA A 364 8.28 0.00 7.35
C ALA A 364 7.64 -1.33 6.89
N SER A 365 6.32 -1.36 6.76
CA SER A 365 5.59 -2.57 6.37
C SER A 365 5.89 -2.99 4.93
N VAL A 366 5.86 -2.06 3.97
CA VAL A 366 6.09 -2.33 2.56
C VAL A 366 7.53 -2.79 2.32
N LEU A 367 8.50 -2.12 2.97
CA LEU A 367 9.92 -2.46 2.77
C LEU A 367 10.31 -3.83 3.35
N VAL A 368 9.65 -4.28 4.41
CA VAL A 368 9.97 -5.60 4.99
C VAL A 368 9.35 -6.74 4.18
N GLY A 369 8.25 -6.51 3.45
CA GLY A 369 7.52 -7.54 2.72
C GLY A 369 8.38 -8.45 1.83
N PRO A 370 9.22 -7.92 0.92
CA PRO A 370 10.06 -8.72 0.02
C PRO A 370 11.19 -9.48 0.71
N TRP A 371 11.51 -9.10 1.93
CA TRP A 371 12.65 -9.68 2.61
C TRP A 371 12.41 -11.15 2.95
N GLN A 372 13.39 -12.00 2.67
CA GLN A 372 13.35 -13.43 2.98
C GLN A 372 13.08 -13.72 4.47
N LEU A 373 13.39 -12.76 5.34
CA LEU A 373 13.15 -12.82 6.77
C LEU A 373 11.77 -12.34 7.20
N SER A 374 10.93 -11.90 6.26
CA SER A 374 9.57 -11.40 6.55
C SER A 374 8.70 -12.47 7.23
N GLY A 375 8.84 -13.74 6.83
CA GLY A 375 8.14 -14.85 7.49
C GLY A 375 8.57 -15.02 8.95
N VAL A 376 9.88 -14.95 9.24
CA VAL A 376 10.41 -15.00 10.62
C VAL A 376 9.89 -13.82 11.44
N LEU A 377 9.92 -12.63 10.87
CA LEU A 377 9.36 -11.43 11.52
C LEU A 377 7.85 -11.55 11.74
N GLY A 378 7.13 -12.11 10.76
CA GLY A 378 5.70 -12.38 10.87
C GLY A 378 5.37 -13.29 12.05
N THR A 379 6.11 -14.37 12.23
CA THR A 379 5.97 -15.28 13.38
C THR A 379 6.24 -14.57 14.70
N SER A 380 7.30 -13.78 14.77
CA SER A 380 7.66 -13.02 15.98
C SER A 380 6.59 -11.96 16.33
N LEU A 381 6.04 -11.28 15.34
CA LEU A 381 4.93 -10.33 15.52
C LEU A 381 3.62 -11.04 15.89
N GLY A 382 3.36 -12.22 15.33
CA GLY A 382 2.16 -13.00 15.61
C GLY A 382 2.05 -13.37 17.10
N SER A 383 3.18 -13.65 17.74
CA SER A 383 3.22 -13.90 19.19
C SER A 383 2.78 -12.67 20.01
N VAL A 384 3.12 -11.47 19.53
CA VAL A 384 2.68 -10.19 20.15
C VAL A 384 1.17 -10.00 19.98
N VAL A 385 0.63 -10.34 18.81
CA VAL A 385 -0.82 -10.29 18.57
C VAL A 385 -1.55 -11.22 19.55
N SER A 386 -1.10 -12.46 19.69
CA SER A 386 -1.70 -13.42 20.62
C SER A 386 -1.66 -12.92 22.07
N GLN A 387 -0.53 -12.40 22.52
CA GLN A 387 -0.42 -11.85 23.89
C GLN A 387 -1.26 -10.59 24.09
N SER A 388 -1.42 -9.75 23.06
CA SER A 388 -2.24 -8.55 23.16
C SER A 388 -3.73 -8.87 23.24
N VAL A 389 -4.17 -10.00 22.66
CA VAL A 389 -5.53 -10.53 22.83
C VAL A 389 -5.76 -10.92 24.29
N ASP A 390 -4.84 -11.67 24.89
CA ASP A 390 -4.94 -12.12 26.29
C ASP A 390 -4.97 -10.95 27.28
N LYS A 391 -4.26 -9.86 26.96
CA LYS A 391 -4.19 -8.64 27.79
C LYS A 391 -5.29 -7.63 27.47
N ASN A 392 -6.17 -7.88 26.52
CA ASN A 392 -7.14 -6.93 25.97
C ASN A 392 -6.50 -5.60 25.48
N ASP A 393 -5.25 -5.65 25.01
CA ASP A 393 -4.53 -4.51 24.47
C ASP A 393 -4.84 -4.34 22.96
N TYR A 394 -6.02 -3.81 22.67
CA TYR A 394 -6.50 -3.61 21.30
C TYR A 394 -5.63 -2.68 20.49
N GLY A 395 -4.91 -1.76 21.12
CA GLY A 395 -4.00 -0.83 20.44
C GLY A 395 -2.83 -1.54 19.79
N VAL A 396 -2.14 -2.37 20.58
CA VAL A 396 -1.01 -3.16 20.10
C VAL A 396 -1.48 -4.21 19.09
N GLN A 397 -2.60 -4.87 19.35
CA GLN A 397 -3.21 -5.82 18.43
C GLN A 397 -3.44 -5.20 17.06
N ARG A 398 -4.08 -4.02 17.01
CA ARG A 398 -4.37 -3.30 15.77
C ARG A 398 -3.10 -2.91 15.03
N ALA A 399 -2.10 -2.38 15.73
CA ALA A 399 -0.82 -1.99 15.14
C ALA A 399 -0.07 -3.21 14.55
N ALA A 400 0.02 -4.30 15.29
CA ALA A 400 0.69 -5.52 14.86
C ALA A 400 -0.03 -6.19 13.69
N VAL A 401 -1.36 -6.27 13.71
CA VAL A 401 -2.15 -6.82 12.58
C VAL A 401 -1.95 -5.97 11.33
N ARG A 402 -1.99 -4.65 11.43
CA ARG A 402 -1.73 -3.76 10.29
C ARG A 402 -0.34 -3.97 9.69
N PHE A 403 0.65 -4.19 10.54
CA PHE A 403 1.99 -4.49 10.05
C PHE A 403 2.03 -5.84 9.36
N LEU A 404 1.49 -6.91 9.97
CA LEU A 404 1.43 -8.25 9.41
C LEU A 404 0.71 -8.30 8.06
N THR A 405 -0.40 -7.60 7.92
CA THR A 405 -1.21 -7.60 6.68
C THR A 405 -0.51 -6.93 5.50
N LYS A 406 0.56 -6.19 5.74
CA LYS A 406 1.38 -5.58 4.68
C LYS A 406 2.62 -6.41 4.33
N LEU A 407 2.89 -7.48 5.07
CA LEU A 407 3.90 -8.46 4.71
C LEU A 407 3.32 -9.35 3.61
N THR A 408 3.79 -9.20 2.39
CA THR A 408 3.19 -9.80 1.18
C THR A 408 3.38 -11.31 1.04
N ARG A 409 4.07 -11.97 1.97
CA ARG A 409 4.33 -13.41 1.90
C ARG A 409 3.24 -14.22 2.62
N PRO A 410 2.78 -15.35 2.04
CA PRO A 410 1.73 -16.19 2.64
C PRO A 410 2.05 -16.62 4.08
N GLU A 411 3.32 -16.87 4.38
CA GLU A 411 3.79 -17.30 5.71
C GLU A 411 3.58 -16.19 6.75
N ALA A 412 3.66 -14.93 6.35
CA ALA A 412 3.42 -13.80 7.25
C ALA A 412 1.96 -13.69 7.70
N LEU A 413 1.02 -14.29 6.98
CA LEU A 413 -0.40 -14.34 7.34
C LEU A 413 -0.74 -15.52 8.26
N GLU A 414 0.16 -16.52 8.43
CA GLU A 414 -0.10 -17.66 9.31
C GLU A 414 -0.42 -17.28 10.75
N PRO A 415 0.28 -16.31 11.37
CA PRO A 415 -0.10 -15.86 12.71
C PRO A 415 -1.52 -15.28 12.75
N ILE A 416 -1.94 -14.59 11.68
CA ILE A 416 -3.29 -14.06 11.56
C ILE A 416 -4.29 -15.22 11.44
N ARG A 417 -3.99 -16.23 10.63
CA ARG A 417 -4.84 -17.41 10.44
C ARG A 417 -4.97 -18.25 11.71
N ALA A 418 -3.91 -18.28 12.53
CA ALA A 418 -3.86 -19.02 13.79
C ALA A 418 -4.55 -18.30 14.97
N MET A 419 -4.93 -17.04 14.81
CA MET A 419 -5.59 -16.29 15.89
C MET A 419 -6.93 -16.90 16.28
N GLY A 420 -7.23 -16.88 17.58
CA GLY A 420 -8.58 -17.15 18.11
C GLY A 420 -9.57 -16.05 17.71
N TRP A 421 -10.20 -16.19 16.57
CA TRP A 421 -11.07 -15.18 15.95
C TRP A 421 -12.23 -14.72 16.79
N SER A 422 -12.75 -15.60 17.65
CA SER A 422 -13.79 -15.27 18.63
C SER A 422 -13.37 -14.21 19.64
N GLN A 423 -12.06 -14.00 19.78
CA GLN A 423 -11.47 -13.04 20.72
C GLN A 423 -11.24 -11.66 20.07
N VAL A 424 -11.25 -11.57 18.73
CA VAL A 424 -11.09 -10.29 18.02
C VAL A 424 -12.39 -9.50 18.08
N ARG A 425 -12.50 -8.57 19.02
CA ARG A 425 -13.69 -7.73 19.23
C ARG A 425 -13.67 -6.43 18.44
N ASP A 426 -12.48 -5.93 18.10
CA ASP A 426 -12.32 -4.64 17.42
C ASP A 426 -12.61 -4.77 15.92
N ASP A 427 -13.62 -4.07 15.43
CA ASP A 427 -14.07 -4.13 14.04
C ASP A 427 -13.04 -3.56 13.05
N SER A 428 -12.20 -2.61 13.47
CA SER A 428 -11.11 -2.10 12.62
C SER A 428 -9.99 -3.12 12.42
N VAL A 429 -9.78 -4.00 13.40
CA VAL A 429 -8.88 -5.16 13.26
C VAL A 429 -9.49 -6.16 12.29
N ARG A 430 -10.78 -6.49 12.44
CA ARG A 430 -11.52 -7.39 11.53
C ARG A 430 -11.47 -6.89 10.10
N LEU A 431 -11.72 -5.60 9.86
CA LEU A 431 -11.63 -4.97 8.56
C LEU A 431 -10.24 -5.14 7.93
N THR A 432 -9.18 -4.85 8.71
CA THR A 432 -7.80 -4.96 8.23
C THR A 432 -7.44 -6.41 7.87
N ILE A 433 -7.91 -7.37 8.67
CA ILE A 433 -7.72 -8.80 8.41
C ILE A 433 -8.52 -9.24 7.18
N GLY A 434 -9.77 -8.84 7.08
CA GLY A 434 -10.61 -9.14 5.93
C GLY A 434 -9.96 -8.68 4.63
N TRP A 435 -9.38 -7.48 4.63
CA TRP A 435 -8.62 -6.97 3.48
C TRP A 435 -7.41 -7.86 3.13
N ALA A 436 -6.59 -8.23 4.13
CA ALA A 436 -5.40 -9.06 3.92
C ALA A 436 -5.73 -10.46 3.38
N LEU A 437 -6.81 -11.06 3.88
CA LEU A 437 -7.26 -12.37 3.41
C LEU A 437 -7.70 -12.36 1.94
N GLY A 438 -8.12 -11.22 1.40
CA GLY A 438 -8.44 -11.07 -0.01
C GLY A 438 -7.24 -11.20 -0.96
N ALA A 439 -6.01 -11.15 -0.43
CA ALA A 439 -4.76 -11.46 -1.16
C ALA A 439 -4.40 -12.95 -1.09
N GLY A 440 -5.09 -13.73 -0.28
CA GLY A 440 -4.88 -15.17 -0.10
C GLY A 440 -5.40 -15.98 -1.28
N SER A 441 -5.17 -17.27 -1.22
CA SER A 441 -5.69 -18.25 -2.20
C SER A 441 -6.13 -19.55 -1.55
N GLN A 442 -6.25 -19.57 -0.23
CA GLN A 442 -6.48 -20.79 0.52
C GLN A 442 -7.95 -20.94 0.91
N GLU A 443 -8.45 -22.17 0.84
CA GLU A 443 -9.83 -22.49 1.27
C GLU A 443 -10.12 -22.08 2.72
N ARG A 444 -9.11 -22.18 3.60
CA ARG A 444 -9.22 -21.70 4.99
C ARG A 444 -9.41 -20.19 5.09
N ASP A 445 -8.94 -19.39 4.11
CA ASP A 445 -9.17 -17.96 4.09
C ASP A 445 -10.65 -17.66 3.87
N CYS A 446 -11.34 -18.48 3.07
CA CYS A 446 -12.81 -18.40 2.91
C CYS A 446 -13.55 -18.70 4.22
N ALA A 447 -13.09 -19.68 5.01
CA ALA A 447 -13.68 -19.96 6.30
C ALA A 447 -13.51 -18.82 7.30
N LEU A 448 -12.33 -18.17 7.30
CA LEU A 448 -12.07 -16.98 8.12
C LEU A 448 -12.90 -15.78 7.67
N LEU A 449 -13.02 -15.54 6.37
CA LEU A 449 -13.87 -14.48 5.83
C LEU A 449 -15.33 -14.69 6.20
N ARG A 450 -15.82 -15.94 6.20
CA ARG A 450 -17.17 -16.28 6.68
C ARG A 450 -17.36 -15.86 8.13
N HIS A 451 -16.43 -16.24 8.99
CA HIS A 451 -16.49 -15.87 10.41
C HIS A 451 -16.44 -14.35 10.62
N LEU A 452 -15.55 -13.66 9.92
CA LEU A 452 -15.45 -12.20 9.97
C LEU A 452 -16.75 -11.54 9.49
N GLY A 453 -17.33 -12.00 8.38
CA GLY A 453 -18.57 -11.46 7.83
C GLY A 453 -19.78 -11.65 8.75
N GLN A 454 -19.87 -12.81 9.42
CA GLN A 454 -20.93 -13.09 10.38
C GLN A 454 -20.80 -12.29 11.69
N SER A 455 -19.56 -12.01 12.12
CA SER A 455 -19.27 -11.30 13.35
C SER A 455 -19.09 -9.78 13.16
N ALA A 456 -19.10 -9.29 11.93
CA ALA A 456 -18.91 -7.87 11.62
C ALA A 456 -20.07 -7.02 12.15
N THR A 457 -19.73 -5.95 12.85
CA THR A 457 -20.70 -5.00 13.41
C THR A 457 -20.88 -3.77 12.52
N THR A 458 -19.87 -3.43 11.70
CA THR A 458 -19.90 -2.27 10.80
C THR A 458 -20.14 -2.66 9.35
N THR A 459 -20.82 -1.79 8.60
CA THR A 459 -21.01 -1.92 7.15
C THR A 459 -19.67 -1.92 6.41
N ALA A 460 -18.69 -1.13 6.86
CA ALA A 460 -17.35 -1.08 6.27
C ALA A 460 -16.66 -2.46 6.29
N THR A 461 -16.70 -3.17 7.43
CA THR A 461 -16.11 -4.51 7.55
C THR A 461 -16.84 -5.52 6.64
N ARG A 462 -18.18 -5.49 6.58
CA ARG A 462 -18.95 -6.37 5.69
C ARG A 462 -18.61 -6.15 4.22
N ARG A 463 -18.49 -4.88 3.79
CA ARG A 463 -18.11 -4.53 2.41
C ARG A 463 -16.70 -5.01 2.06
N VAL A 464 -15.73 -4.89 2.98
CA VAL A 464 -14.37 -5.43 2.76
C VAL A 464 -14.38 -6.95 2.67
N VAL A 465 -15.14 -7.63 3.52
CA VAL A 465 -15.28 -9.08 3.45
C VAL A 465 -15.93 -9.50 2.12
N ALA A 466 -16.95 -8.77 1.64
CA ALA A 466 -17.56 -9.02 0.33
C ALA A 466 -16.54 -8.91 -0.81
N LEU A 467 -15.78 -7.82 -0.85
CA LEU A 467 -14.76 -7.60 -1.87
C LEU A 467 -13.67 -8.69 -1.83
N SER A 468 -13.24 -9.08 -0.63
CA SER A 468 -12.22 -10.11 -0.45
C SER A 468 -12.72 -11.49 -0.84
N ALA A 469 -13.97 -11.84 -0.53
CA ALA A 469 -14.61 -13.07 -0.98
C ALA A 469 -14.73 -13.12 -2.52
N ALA A 470 -15.11 -12.02 -3.15
CA ALA A 470 -15.18 -11.90 -4.61
C ALA A 470 -13.80 -12.11 -5.26
N ARG A 471 -12.74 -11.49 -4.70
CA ARG A 471 -11.36 -11.66 -5.16
C ARG A 471 -10.85 -13.09 -5.08
N LEU A 472 -11.26 -13.83 -4.06
CA LEU A 472 -10.94 -15.26 -3.90
C LEU A 472 -11.81 -16.16 -4.80
N GLY A 473 -12.77 -15.60 -5.53
CA GLY A 473 -13.76 -16.40 -6.28
C GLY A 473 -14.72 -17.20 -5.37
N ALA A 474 -14.84 -16.81 -4.10
CA ALA A 474 -15.65 -17.51 -3.10
C ALA A 474 -17.14 -17.10 -3.21
N TRP A 475 -17.72 -17.25 -4.39
CA TRP A 475 -19.09 -16.83 -4.71
C TRP A 475 -20.16 -17.43 -3.80
N PRO A 476 -20.13 -18.76 -3.47
CA PRO A 476 -21.10 -19.35 -2.55
C PRO A 476 -21.04 -18.72 -1.16
N LEU A 477 -19.85 -18.36 -0.68
CA LEU A 477 -19.70 -17.65 0.58
C LEU A 477 -20.36 -16.26 0.50
N LEU A 478 -20.15 -15.55 -0.59
CA LEU A 478 -20.71 -14.22 -0.80
C LEU A 478 -22.25 -14.23 -0.84
N GLU A 479 -22.82 -15.22 -1.52
CA GLU A 479 -24.28 -15.45 -1.55
C GLU A 479 -24.86 -15.73 -0.16
N ASP A 480 -24.18 -16.55 0.65
CA ASP A 480 -24.62 -16.86 2.01
C ASP A 480 -24.58 -15.64 2.92
N LEU A 481 -23.50 -14.85 2.86
CA LEU A 481 -23.34 -13.66 3.67
C LEU A 481 -24.35 -12.56 3.27
N ALA A 482 -24.61 -12.40 1.98
CA ALA A 482 -25.58 -11.43 1.47
C ALA A 482 -26.98 -11.62 2.04
N LYS A 483 -27.39 -12.86 2.36
CA LYS A 483 -28.69 -13.18 2.98
C LYS A 483 -28.82 -12.70 4.42
N THR A 484 -27.71 -12.51 5.11
CA THR A 484 -27.67 -12.19 6.55
C THR A 484 -27.32 -10.73 6.84
N TRP A 485 -26.86 -9.99 5.85
CA TRP A 485 -26.39 -8.61 6.01
C TRP A 485 -27.52 -7.58 5.84
N ASP A 486 -27.23 -6.35 6.30
CA ASP A 486 -28.07 -5.19 6.03
C ASP A 486 -28.14 -4.87 4.52
N SER A 487 -29.10 -4.04 4.14
CA SER A 487 -29.39 -3.74 2.74
C SER A 487 -28.20 -3.16 1.95
N VAL A 488 -27.32 -2.42 2.61
CA VAL A 488 -26.16 -1.78 1.94
C VAL A 488 -25.09 -2.82 1.61
N ALA A 489 -24.69 -3.61 2.60
CA ALA A 489 -23.67 -4.65 2.42
C ALA A 489 -24.19 -5.80 1.54
N ALA A 490 -25.48 -6.18 1.69
CA ALA A 490 -26.11 -7.17 0.85
C ALA A 490 -26.23 -6.71 -0.61
N GLY A 491 -26.60 -5.46 -0.85
CA GLY A 491 -26.63 -4.87 -2.19
C GLY A 491 -25.27 -4.85 -2.87
N GLU A 492 -24.20 -4.54 -2.13
CA GLU A 492 -22.85 -4.61 -2.64
C GLU A 492 -22.42 -6.04 -3.00
N ALA A 493 -22.72 -7.02 -2.13
CA ALA A 493 -22.44 -8.42 -2.40
C ALA A 493 -23.18 -8.92 -3.65
N GLN A 494 -24.46 -8.59 -3.81
CA GLN A 494 -25.27 -8.94 -5.00
C GLN A 494 -24.70 -8.30 -6.27
N ARG A 495 -24.24 -7.06 -6.18
CA ARG A 495 -23.59 -6.38 -7.31
C ARG A 495 -22.30 -7.07 -7.74
N LEU A 496 -21.45 -7.48 -6.79
CA LEU A 496 -20.24 -8.24 -7.07
C LEU A 496 -20.54 -9.61 -7.71
N ILE A 497 -21.56 -10.32 -7.24
CA ILE A 497 -22.02 -11.58 -7.84
C ILE A 497 -22.51 -11.36 -9.29
N GLY A 498 -23.24 -10.28 -9.56
CA GLY A 498 -23.72 -9.96 -10.90
C GLY A 498 -22.64 -9.54 -11.90
N GLN A 499 -21.40 -9.33 -11.44
CA GLN A 499 -20.24 -9.00 -12.28
C GLN A 499 -19.37 -10.23 -12.63
N GLN A 500 -19.73 -11.42 -12.14
CA GLN A 500 -19.09 -12.69 -12.49
C GLN A 500 -19.35 -13.07 -13.97
#